data_1d9f6703acdda8f64ab5308f3ef5a155
#
_entry.id   1d9f6703acdda8f64ab5308f3ef5a155
#
_cell.length_a   1.000
_cell.length_b   1.000
_cell.length_c   1.000
_cell.angle_alpha   90.00
_cell.angle_beta   90.00
_cell.angle_gamma   90.00
#
_symmetry.space_group_name_H-M   'P 1'
#
loop_
_entity.id
_entity.type
_entity.pdbx_description
1 polymer ?
#
loop_
_entity_poly.entity_id
_entity_poly.type
_entity_poly.pdbx_seq_one_letter_code
_entity_poly.pdbx_strand_id
1 'polypeptide(L)'
;KETVKKTYGILREKGLLIPQQGKGFYVAEAENAAKPRVLVLFDKLSIYKEVLFNSLAEELGDKADLTILTHNQNLDLFTYYLDTSLDKYDYYVISPHFPLDEKSQAAAVKLISRVPNRKLIMVDHWMQTYTGNYGAVYQDFENDVYEGLKQGLDKLKGSAGLKVITLPSSLYGPMICRGVDRFCTEFGIPVEYMHSAPEAVVPNETYLVINSQLDSGLAALARSIKAQNLEVGKDVFIISYNEFDLNEVVLNGLTTISTDFKQMGKTAAMMILNRKSWKVHCDFNMTRRGTF
;
A
#
# COMPACT_ATOMS: atom_id res chain seq x y z
N LYS A 1 39.91 -30.86 13.15
CA LYS A 1 40.67 -29.77 12.44
C LYS A 1 40.75 -29.99 10.93
N GLU A 2 40.92 -31.20 10.44
CA GLU A 2 41.04 -31.46 8.98
C GLU A 2 39.77 -31.20 8.20
N THR A 3 38.60 -31.58 8.73
CA THR A 3 37.29 -31.29 8.10
C THR A 3 37.09 -29.80 7.84
N VAL A 4 37.41 -28.97 8.85
CA VAL A 4 37.29 -27.50 8.72
C VAL A 4 38.24 -26.96 7.64
N LYS A 5 39.51 -27.43 7.60
CA LYS A 5 40.46 -27.04 6.58
C LYS A 5 40.00 -27.43 5.16
N LYS A 6 39.44 -28.64 5.01
CA LYS A 6 38.89 -29.15 3.75
C LYS A 6 37.69 -28.28 3.30
N THR A 7 36.78 -27.96 4.24
CA THR A 7 35.63 -27.07 3.95
C THR A 7 36.09 -25.68 3.50
N TYR A 8 37.05 -25.09 4.21
CA TYR A 8 37.63 -23.79 3.80
C TYR A 8 38.33 -23.86 2.43
N GLY A 9 39.01 -24.97 2.12
CA GLY A 9 39.60 -25.22 0.80
C GLY A 9 38.54 -25.22 -0.31
N ILE A 10 37.46 -25.98 -0.13
CA ILE A 10 36.33 -26.05 -1.07
C ILE A 10 35.67 -24.67 -1.26
N LEU A 11 35.45 -23.93 -0.19
CA LEU A 11 34.84 -22.59 -0.26
C LEU A 11 35.76 -21.58 -0.98
N ARG A 12 37.09 -21.72 -0.81
CA ARG A 12 38.09 -20.93 -1.54
C ARG A 12 38.12 -21.28 -3.03
N GLU A 13 38.11 -22.57 -3.38
CA GLU A 13 38.06 -23.03 -4.78
C GLU A 13 36.77 -22.55 -5.47
N LYS A 14 35.68 -22.45 -4.73
CA LYS A 14 34.41 -21.88 -5.22
C LYS A 14 34.39 -20.35 -5.25
N GLY A 15 35.49 -19.68 -4.92
CA GLY A 15 35.57 -18.20 -4.90
C GLY A 15 34.74 -17.54 -3.79
N LEU A 16 34.25 -18.31 -2.81
CA LEU A 16 33.41 -17.81 -1.73
C LEU A 16 34.22 -17.27 -0.54
N LEU A 17 35.51 -17.65 -0.45
CA LEU A 17 36.44 -17.15 0.57
C LEU A 17 37.72 -16.63 -0.08
N ILE A 18 38.13 -15.44 0.37
CA ILE A 18 39.42 -14.83 -0.01
C ILE A 18 40.39 -14.91 1.18
N PRO A 19 41.54 -15.53 1.04
CA PRO A 19 42.54 -15.54 2.08
C PRO A 19 43.19 -14.15 2.20
N GLN A 20 43.30 -13.62 3.42
CA GLN A 20 44.05 -12.41 3.70
C GLN A 20 45.21 -12.77 4.64
N GLN A 21 46.42 -12.47 4.20
CA GLN A 21 47.65 -12.82 4.92
C GLN A 21 47.65 -12.21 6.33
N GLY A 22 47.80 -13.03 7.36
CA GLY A 22 47.83 -12.61 8.77
C GLY A 22 46.47 -12.30 9.39
N LYS A 23 45.37 -12.33 8.62
CA LYS A 23 44.02 -12.00 9.12
C LYS A 23 42.96 -13.12 8.94
N GLY A 24 43.33 -14.20 8.25
CA GLY A 24 42.44 -15.34 8.03
C GLY A 24 41.70 -15.31 6.69
N PHE A 25 40.41 -15.74 6.69
CA PHE A 25 39.58 -15.79 5.50
C PHE A 25 38.44 -14.79 5.61
N TYR A 26 38.17 -14.06 4.54
CA TYR A 26 37.01 -13.19 4.39
C TYR A 26 36.06 -13.81 3.36
N VAL A 27 34.76 -13.61 3.57
CA VAL A 27 33.77 -13.95 2.55
C VAL A 27 34.02 -13.04 1.36
N ALA A 28 34.24 -13.63 0.17
CA ALA A 28 34.37 -12.85 -1.05
C ALA A 28 33.08 -12.05 -1.24
N GLU A 29 33.21 -10.75 -1.49
CA GLU A 29 32.11 -10.02 -2.09
C GLU A 29 31.85 -10.68 -3.45
N ALA A 30 30.66 -11.25 -3.61
CA ALA A 30 30.30 -11.95 -4.83
C ALA A 30 30.10 -10.88 -5.93
N GLU A 31 31.15 -10.54 -6.67
CA GLU A 31 31.05 -9.71 -7.89
C GLU A 31 30.11 -10.34 -8.95
N ASN A 32 29.63 -11.58 -8.71
CA ASN A 32 28.66 -12.31 -9.53
C ASN A 32 27.58 -13.02 -8.68
N ALA A 33 27.12 -12.43 -7.58
CA ALA A 33 25.91 -12.92 -6.95
C ALA A 33 24.76 -12.75 -7.95
N ALA A 34 24.14 -13.84 -8.37
CA ALA A 34 22.95 -13.78 -9.22
C ALA A 34 21.94 -12.81 -8.61
N LYS A 35 21.40 -11.93 -9.45
CA LYS A 35 20.40 -10.94 -9.02
C LYS A 35 19.27 -11.66 -8.29
N PRO A 36 18.82 -11.20 -7.12
CA PRO A 36 17.69 -11.83 -6.45
C PRO A 36 16.44 -11.75 -7.33
N ARG A 37 15.75 -12.86 -7.45
CA ARG A 37 14.47 -12.95 -8.14
C ARG A 37 13.37 -12.60 -7.16
N VAL A 38 12.57 -11.61 -7.50
CA VAL A 38 11.50 -11.08 -6.65
C VAL A 38 10.15 -11.32 -7.32
N LEU A 39 9.26 -12.05 -6.66
CA LEU A 39 7.87 -12.21 -7.08
C LEU A 39 6.99 -11.20 -6.35
N VAL A 40 6.31 -10.36 -7.11
CA VAL A 40 5.31 -9.40 -6.61
C VAL A 40 3.93 -9.99 -6.86
N LEU A 41 3.16 -10.23 -5.79
CA LEU A 41 1.79 -10.76 -5.83
C LEU A 41 0.82 -9.70 -5.31
N PHE A 42 0.16 -9.00 -6.22
CA PHE A 42 -0.86 -8.02 -5.90
C PHE A 42 -2.27 -8.59 -6.04
N ASP A 43 -3.22 -8.01 -5.31
CA ASP A 43 -4.65 -8.32 -5.51
C ASP A 43 -5.14 -7.85 -6.88
N LYS A 44 -4.76 -6.66 -7.30
CA LYS A 44 -5.07 -6.05 -8.60
C LYS A 44 -4.05 -4.97 -8.93
N LEU A 45 -3.97 -4.57 -10.18
CA LEU A 45 -3.27 -3.35 -10.58
C LEU A 45 -4.27 -2.19 -10.54
N SER A 46 -4.08 -1.29 -9.59
CA SER A 46 -4.77 0.00 -9.48
C SER A 46 -3.72 1.11 -9.61
N ILE A 47 -4.15 2.35 -9.85
CA ILE A 47 -3.22 3.48 -10.05
C ILE A 47 -2.22 3.59 -8.88
N TYR A 48 -2.67 3.48 -7.64
CA TYR A 48 -1.77 3.56 -6.48
C TYR A 48 -0.87 2.31 -6.32
N LYS A 49 -1.33 1.13 -6.76
CA LYS A 49 -0.47 -0.07 -6.84
C LYS A 49 0.61 0.06 -7.91
N GLU A 50 0.30 0.76 -8.99
CA GLU A 50 1.29 1.11 -10.02
C GLU A 50 2.36 2.04 -9.46
N VAL A 51 1.98 3.07 -8.68
CA VAL A 51 2.93 3.96 -7.99
C VAL A 51 3.84 3.16 -7.05
N LEU A 52 3.28 2.26 -6.25
CA LEU A 52 4.04 1.36 -5.37
C LEU A 52 5.02 0.49 -6.16
N PHE A 53 4.53 -0.16 -7.23
CA PHE A 53 5.35 -1.05 -8.06
C PHE A 53 6.48 -0.30 -8.76
N ASN A 54 6.19 0.86 -9.35
CA ASN A 54 7.19 1.67 -10.04
C ASN A 54 8.28 2.12 -9.08
N SER A 55 7.91 2.58 -7.87
CA SER A 55 8.89 2.97 -6.84
C SER A 55 9.72 1.78 -6.34
N LEU A 56 9.12 0.59 -6.20
CA LEU A 56 9.85 -0.65 -5.90
C LEU A 56 10.85 -0.97 -7.00
N ALA A 57 10.42 -0.92 -8.26
CA ALA A 57 11.22 -1.27 -9.43
C ALA A 57 12.37 -0.26 -9.63
N GLU A 58 12.11 1.03 -9.48
CA GLU A 58 13.13 2.09 -9.57
C GLU A 58 14.23 1.93 -8.52
N GLU A 59 13.88 1.67 -7.26
CA GLU A 59 14.85 1.51 -6.18
C GLU A 59 15.68 0.22 -6.33
N LEU A 60 15.06 -0.87 -6.81
CA LEU A 60 15.76 -2.12 -7.11
C LEU A 60 16.66 -1.97 -8.35
N GLY A 61 16.23 -1.23 -9.36
CA GLY A 61 16.96 -1.03 -10.62
C GLY A 61 17.46 -2.35 -11.20
N ASP A 62 18.72 -2.36 -11.61
CA ASP A 62 19.39 -3.55 -12.16
C ASP A 62 19.84 -4.57 -11.11
N LYS A 63 19.55 -4.36 -9.83
CA LYS A 63 20.02 -5.21 -8.71
C LYS A 63 19.11 -6.42 -8.45
N ALA A 64 17.92 -6.49 -9.06
CA ALA A 64 16.96 -7.59 -8.88
C ALA A 64 16.16 -7.85 -10.15
N ASP A 65 15.68 -9.08 -10.32
CA ASP A 65 14.76 -9.47 -11.39
C ASP A 65 13.33 -9.52 -10.82
N LEU A 66 12.43 -8.71 -11.39
CA LEU A 66 11.03 -8.60 -10.94
C LEU A 66 10.08 -9.41 -11.82
N THR A 67 9.17 -10.13 -11.18
CA THR A 67 8.00 -10.73 -11.80
C THR A 67 6.75 -10.26 -11.05
N ILE A 68 5.73 -9.77 -11.76
CA ILE A 68 4.46 -9.36 -11.15
C ILE A 68 3.33 -10.27 -11.61
N LEU A 69 2.49 -10.71 -10.66
CA LEU A 69 1.26 -11.46 -10.90
C LEU A 69 0.13 -10.86 -10.05
N THR A 70 -1.10 -11.00 -10.52
CA THR A 70 -2.28 -10.51 -9.80
C THR A 70 -3.22 -11.66 -9.46
N HIS A 71 -3.62 -11.76 -8.17
CA HIS A 71 -4.48 -12.85 -7.69
C HIS A 71 -5.97 -12.48 -7.60
N ASN A 72 -6.35 -11.23 -7.88
CA ASN A 72 -7.74 -10.76 -7.93
C ASN A 72 -8.56 -11.12 -6.66
N GLN A 73 -7.93 -11.09 -5.48
CA GLN A 73 -8.52 -11.50 -4.19
C GLN A 73 -8.98 -12.98 -4.16
N ASN A 74 -8.58 -13.77 -5.14
CA ASN A 74 -8.96 -15.17 -5.31
C ASN A 74 -7.90 -16.09 -4.67
N LEU A 75 -8.31 -16.84 -3.65
CA LEU A 75 -7.43 -17.76 -2.92
C LEU A 75 -6.97 -18.95 -3.76
N ASP A 76 -7.78 -19.44 -4.71
CA ASP A 76 -7.39 -20.56 -5.57
C ASP A 76 -6.31 -20.14 -6.55
N LEU A 77 -6.47 -18.94 -7.15
CA LEU A 77 -5.46 -18.37 -8.04
C LEU A 77 -4.16 -18.07 -7.27
N PHE A 78 -4.28 -17.54 -6.05
CA PHE A 78 -3.13 -17.29 -5.19
C PHE A 78 -2.42 -18.60 -4.81
N THR A 79 -3.18 -19.65 -4.52
CA THR A 79 -2.64 -21.03 -4.27
C THR A 79 -1.87 -21.52 -5.47
N TYR A 80 -2.44 -21.42 -6.68
CA TYR A 80 -1.78 -21.80 -7.91
C TYR A 80 -0.46 -21.06 -8.13
N TYR A 81 -0.44 -19.74 -7.88
CA TYR A 81 0.81 -18.98 -8.00
C TYR A 81 1.85 -19.41 -6.98
N LEU A 82 1.47 -19.67 -5.73
CA LEU A 82 2.40 -20.18 -4.74
C LEU A 82 2.92 -21.57 -5.12
N ASP A 83 2.04 -22.51 -5.53
CA ASP A 83 2.44 -23.87 -5.93
C ASP A 83 3.45 -23.86 -7.07
N THR A 84 3.29 -22.95 -8.01
CA THR A 84 4.18 -22.85 -9.17
C THR A 84 5.43 -22.02 -8.93
N SER A 85 5.49 -21.23 -7.84
CA SER A 85 6.53 -20.23 -7.59
C SER A 85 7.37 -20.49 -6.34
N LEU A 86 6.92 -21.31 -5.39
CA LEU A 86 7.71 -21.64 -4.20
C LEU A 86 9.09 -22.17 -4.62
N ASP A 87 10.13 -21.74 -3.92
CA ASP A 87 11.54 -22.04 -4.16
C ASP A 87 12.15 -21.51 -5.47
N LYS A 88 11.37 -20.83 -6.32
CA LYS A 88 11.88 -20.20 -7.54
C LYS A 88 12.32 -18.75 -7.34
N TYR A 89 11.86 -18.11 -6.27
CA TYR A 89 12.15 -16.71 -5.95
C TYR A 89 12.88 -16.57 -4.63
N ASP A 90 13.67 -15.51 -4.54
CA ASP A 90 14.44 -15.17 -3.35
C ASP A 90 13.64 -14.29 -2.40
N TYR A 91 12.69 -13.49 -2.94
CA TYR A 91 11.74 -12.68 -2.18
C TYR A 91 10.34 -12.74 -2.78
N TYR A 92 9.35 -12.58 -1.90
CA TYR A 92 7.92 -12.54 -2.20
C TYR A 92 7.35 -11.26 -1.60
N VAL A 93 6.96 -10.32 -2.45
CA VAL A 93 6.29 -9.07 -2.06
C VAL A 93 4.80 -9.28 -2.27
N ILE A 94 4.04 -9.41 -1.18
CA ILE A 94 2.63 -9.83 -1.23
C ILE A 94 1.73 -8.74 -0.68
N SER A 95 0.71 -8.35 -1.45
CA SER A 95 -0.41 -7.55 -0.98
C SER A 95 -1.56 -8.50 -0.57
N PRO A 96 -1.74 -8.78 0.74
CA PRO A 96 -2.64 -9.84 1.22
C PRO A 96 -4.09 -9.36 1.33
N HIS A 97 -4.63 -8.82 0.24
CA HIS A 97 -6.01 -8.38 0.15
C HIS A 97 -6.91 -9.56 -0.20
N PHE A 98 -7.53 -10.17 0.79
CA PHE A 98 -8.52 -11.24 0.68
C PHE A 98 -9.78 -10.86 1.45
N PRO A 99 -10.93 -11.50 1.18
CA PRO A 99 -12.16 -11.28 1.94
C PRO A 99 -11.90 -11.32 3.46
N LEU A 100 -12.53 -10.40 4.20
CA LEU A 100 -12.23 -10.19 5.62
C LEU A 100 -12.95 -11.16 6.56
N ASP A 101 -13.73 -12.10 6.04
CA ASP A 101 -14.32 -13.16 6.85
C ASP A 101 -13.23 -14.09 7.45
N GLU A 102 -13.51 -14.65 8.61
CA GLU A 102 -12.55 -15.46 9.39
C GLU A 102 -11.98 -16.62 8.59
N LYS A 103 -12.82 -17.31 7.79
CA LYS A 103 -12.42 -18.47 6.98
C LYS A 103 -11.42 -18.06 5.89
N SER A 104 -11.70 -17.00 5.16
CA SER A 104 -10.84 -16.46 4.11
C SER A 104 -9.51 -15.96 4.68
N GLN A 105 -9.54 -15.26 5.82
CA GLN A 105 -8.34 -14.79 6.49
C GLN A 105 -7.48 -15.94 7.02
N ALA A 106 -8.06 -16.95 7.64
CA ALA A 106 -7.34 -18.13 8.10
C ALA A 106 -6.70 -18.91 6.93
N ALA A 107 -7.42 -19.05 5.80
CA ALA A 107 -6.89 -19.67 4.59
C ALA A 107 -5.72 -18.85 4.01
N ALA A 108 -5.84 -17.53 3.93
CA ALA A 108 -4.78 -16.65 3.46
C ALA A 108 -3.52 -16.75 4.33
N VAL A 109 -3.67 -16.71 5.66
CA VAL A 109 -2.56 -16.90 6.61
C VAL A 109 -1.87 -18.24 6.38
N LYS A 110 -2.64 -19.33 6.25
CA LYS A 110 -2.09 -20.68 5.99
C LYS A 110 -1.31 -20.73 4.67
N LEU A 111 -1.79 -20.09 3.63
CA LEU A 111 -1.11 -20.06 2.33
C LEU A 111 0.18 -19.22 2.40
N ILE A 112 0.11 -18.01 2.95
CA ILE A 112 1.26 -17.12 3.05
C ILE A 112 2.36 -17.73 3.94
N SER A 113 1.99 -18.50 4.98
CA SER A 113 2.96 -19.16 5.88
C SER A 113 3.82 -20.24 5.18
N ARG A 114 3.48 -20.62 3.96
CA ARG A 114 4.33 -21.50 3.12
C ARG A 114 5.58 -20.77 2.62
N VAL A 115 5.53 -19.41 2.56
CA VAL A 115 6.69 -18.59 2.21
C VAL A 115 7.57 -18.43 3.46
N PRO A 116 8.87 -18.76 3.41
CA PRO A 116 9.76 -18.53 4.54
C PRO A 116 9.77 -17.06 4.96
N ASN A 117 9.60 -16.75 6.25
CA ASN A 117 9.51 -15.39 6.78
C ASN A 117 10.63 -14.46 6.29
N ARG A 118 11.88 -14.96 6.20
CA ARG A 118 13.03 -14.18 5.72
C ARG A 118 12.93 -13.74 4.24
N LYS A 119 12.04 -14.39 3.47
CA LYS A 119 11.78 -14.08 2.05
C LYS A 119 10.47 -13.28 1.86
N LEU A 120 9.67 -13.10 2.92
CA LEU A 120 8.36 -12.50 2.85
C LEU A 120 8.40 -11.00 3.18
N ILE A 121 7.79 -10.20 2.32
CA ILE A 121 7.48 -8.79 2.56
C ILE A 121 6.00 -8.59 2.26
N MET A 122 5.22 -8.25 3.27
CA MET A 122 3.82 -7.83 3.06
C MET A 122 3.79 -6.33 2.75
N VAL A 123 2.97 -5.94 1.79
CA VAL A 123 2.78 -4.54 1.42
C VAL A 123 1.30 -4.17 1.43
N ASP A 124 1.02 -2.90 1.72
CA ASP A 124 -0.30 -2.29 1.70
C ASP A 124 -1.19 -2.69 2.89
N HIS A 125 -1.44 -3.95 3.12
CA HIS A 125 -2.18 -4.45 4.27
C HIS A 125 -1.31 -5.33 5.17
N TRP A 126 -1.42 -5.13 6.49
CA TRP A 126 -0.78 -5.98 7.48
C TRP A 126 -1.80 -6.92 8.13
N MET A 127 -1.59 -8.23 7.95
CA MET A 127 -2.41 -9.24 8.58
C MET A 127 -1.98 -9.41 10.05
N GLN A 128 -2.74 -8.87 10.99
CA GLN A 128 -2.44 -8.91 12.43
C GLN A 128 -2.34 -10.34 12.99
N THR A 129 -3.06 -11.28 12.39
CA THR A 129 -3.07 -12.70 12.77
C THR A 129 -1.84 -13.47 12.29
N TYR A 130 -1.04 -12.89 11.36
CA TYR A 130 0.18 -13.52 10.86
C TYR A 130 1.36 -13.19 11.76
N THR A 131 2.03 -14.22 12.28
CA THR A 131 3.15 -14.08 13.23
C THR A 131 4.49 -14.42 12.58
N GLY A 132 5.57 -13.84 13.10
CA GLY A 132 6.93 -14.15 12.66
C GLY A 132 7.78 -12.92 12.33
N ASN A 133 9.05 -13.18 12.00
CA ASN A 133 10.00 -12.14 11.60
C ASN A 133 10.05 -12.02 10.08
N TYR A 134 9.15 -11.23 9.52
CA TYR A 134 9.03 -10.92 8.10
C TYR A 134 8.97 -9.40 7.89
N GLY A 135 9.21 -8.95 6.66
CA GLY A 135 9.05 -7.54 6.29
C GLY A 135 7.58 -7.16 6.12
N ALA A 136 7.18 -5.99 6.59
CA ALA A 136 5.88 -5.42 6.29
C ALA A 136 5.98 -3.90 6.12
N VAL A 137 5.35 -3.39 5.06
CA VAL A 137 5.19 -1.95 4.82
C VAL A 137 3.70 -1.73 4.55
N TYR A 138 3.01 -1.07 5.46
CA TYR A 138 1.54 -1.14 5.51
C TYR A 138 0.89 0.21 5.83
N GLN A 139 -0.41 0.27 5.61
CA GLN A 139 -1.31 1.32 6.05
C GLN A 139 -2.28 0.81 7.12
N ASP A 140 -2.74 1.72 7.99
CA ASP A 140 -3.79 1.50 8.98
C ASP A 140 -5.04 2.28 8.58
N PHE A 141 -5.91 1.65 7.80
CA PHE A 141 -7.07 2.29 7.16
C PHE A 141 -7.93 3.13 8.11
N GLU A 142 -8.09 2.69 9.37
CA GLU A 142 -8.90 3.38 10.36
C GLU A 142 -8.17 4.58 10.96
N ASN A 143 -6.92 4.37 11.40
CA ASN A 143 -6.16 5.43 12.03
C ASN A 143 -5.65 6.46 11.01
N ASP A 144 -5.30 6.01 9.81
CA ASP A 144 -4.78 6.86 8.75
C ASP A 144 -5.80 7.91 8.31
N VAL A 145 -7.05 7.49 8.04
CA VAL A 145 -8.09 8.45 7.63
C VAL A 145 -8.40 9.44 8.75
N TYR A 146 -8.42 9.00 10.00
CA TYR A 146 -8.60 9.89 11.15
C TYR A 146 -7.49 10.96 11.22
N GLU A 147 -6.22 10.55 11.15
CA GLU A 147 -5.09 11.49 11.17
C GLU A 147 -5.02 12.35 9.90
N GLY A 148 -5.39 11.82 8.75
CA GLY A 148 -5.50 12.58 7.51
C GLY A 148 -6.55 13.67 7.57
N LEU A 149 -7.73 13.40 8.10
CA LEU A 149 -8.79 14.40 8.28
C LEU A 149 -8.41 15.47 9.31
N LYS A 150 -7.66 15.12 10.36
CA LYS A 150 -7.15 16.10 11.32
C LYS A 150 -6.26 17.18 10.68
N GLN A 151 -5.54 16.85 9.62
CA GLN A 151 -4.74 17.82 8.89
C GLN A 151 -5.61 18.88 8.16
N GLY A 152 -6.91 18.59 7.96
CA GLY A 152 -7.91 19.48 7.38
C GLY A 152 -8.88 20.10 8.38
N LEU A 153 -8.68 19.91 9.68
CA LEU A 153 -9.64 20.26 10.74
C LEU A 153 -10.03 21.73 10.76
N ASP A 154 -9.11 22.62 10.42
CA ASP A 154 -9.34 24.08 10.36
C ASP A 154 -10.49 24.44 9.41
N LYS A 155 -10.57 23.79 8.25
CA LYS A 155 -11.68 23.98 7.29
C LYS A 155 -12.90 23.12 7.61
N LEU A 156 -12.68 21.85 7.99
CA LEU A 156 -13.77 20.92 8.29
C LEU A 156 -14.69 21.45 9.42
N LYS A 157 -14.16 22.15 10.43
CA LYS A 157 -14.97 22.79 11.47
C LYS A 157 -15.88 23.91 10.96
N GLY A 158 -15.54 24.52 9.86
CA GLY A 158 -16.37 25.56 9.21
C GLY A 158 -17.36 25.00 8.20
N SER A 159 -17.28 23.71 7.85
CA SER A 159 -18.18 23.04 6.92
C SER A 159 -19.53 22.72 7.59
N ALA A 160 -20.61 22.71 6.80
CA ALA A 160 -21.94 22.31 7.27
C ALA A 160 -22.00 20.82 7.66
N GLY A 161 -21.09 19.99 7.13
CA GLY A 161 -20.95 18.59 7.44
C GLY A 161 -20.01 17.86 6.47
N LEU A 162 -19.67 16.63 6.82
CA LEU A 162 -18.87 15.74 6.00
C LEU A 162 -19.77 14.68 5.34
N LYS A 163 -19.83 14.68 4.02
CA LYS A 163 -20.54 13.68 3.21
C LYS A 163 -19.53 12.67 2.67
N VAL A 164 -19.72 11.41 2.99
CA VAL A 164 -18.76 10.34 2.63
C VAL A 164 -19.34 9.49 1.52
N ILE A 165 -18.74 9.56 0.34
CA ILE A 165 -19.12 8.73 -0.80
C ILE A 165 -18.25 7.47 -0.77
N THR A 166 -18.86 6.30 -0.53
CA THR A 166 -18.18 5.02 -0.40
C THR A 166 -18.83 3.97 -1.30
N LEU A 167 -18.03 2.96 -1.72
CA LEU A 167 -18.56 1.83 -2.48
C LEU A 167 -18.84 0.64 -1.56
N PRO A 168 -20.04 0.01 -1.66
CA PRO A 168 -20.38 -1.18 -0.86
C PRO A 168 -19.39 -2.34 -1.06
N SER A 169 -18.77 -2.44 -2.24
CA SER A 169 -17.80 -3.48 -2.58
C SER A 169 -16.38 -3.20 -2.06
N SER A 170 -16.15 -2.08 -1.37
CA SER A 170 -14.83 -1.75 -0.82
C SER A 170 -14.49 -2.68 0.34
N LEU A 171 -13.39 -3.44 0.20
CA LEU A 171 -12.93 -4.40 1.21
C LEU A 171 -12.64 -3.71 2.56
N TYR A 172 -12.00 -2.55 2.53
CA TYR A 172 -11.60 -1.78 3.73
C TYR A 172 -12.50 -0.56 4.01
N GLY A 173 -13.55 -0.38 3.21
CA GLY A 173 -14.53 0.70 3.43
C GLY A 173 -15.04 0.79 4.87
N PRO A 174 -15.44 -0.31 5.52
CA PRO A 174 -15.87 -0.29 6.92
C PRO A 174 -14.81 0.20 7.91
N MET A 175 -13.52 -0.08 7.67
CA MET A 175 -12.42 0.40 8.52
C MET A 175 -12.22 1.90 8.35
N ILE A 176 -12.24 2.38 7.11
CA ILE A 176 -12.16 3.81 6.79
C ILE A 176 -13.34 4.56 7.42
N CYS A 177 -14.57 4.03 7.29
CA CYS A 177 -15.74 4.65 7.91
C CYS A 177 -15.60 4.77 9.44
N ARG A 178 -15.08 3.76 10.14
CA ARG A 178 -14.84 3.87 11.58
C ARG A 178 -13.86 4.99 11.95
N GLY A 179 -12.80 5.17 11.14
CA GLY A 179 -11.86 6.28 11.34
C GLY A 179 -12.52 7.64 11.12
N VAL A 180 -13.39 7.76 10.11
CA VAL A 180 -14.21 8.96 9.87
C VAL A 180 -15.17 9.20 11.04
N ASP A 181 -15.89 8.18 11.52
CA ASP A 181 -16.82 8.28 12.65
C ASP A 181 -16.12 8.75 13.91
N ARG A 182 -14.94 8.19 14.20
CA ARG A 182 -14.11 8.60 15.34
C ARG A 182 -13.74 10.08 15.24
N PHE A 183 -13.28 10.53 14.07
CA PHE A 183 -12.94 11.92 13.81
C PHE A 183 -14.16 12.84 13.97
N CYS A 184 -15.26 12.51 13.31
CA CYS A 184 -16.47 13.34 13.34
C CYS A 184 -17.07 13.43 14.75
N THR A 185 -17.06 12.33 15.51
CA THR A 185 -17.53 12.29 16.89
C THR A 185 -16.67 13.18 17.79
N GLU A 186 -15.34 13.08 17.68
CA GLU A 186 -14.42 13.85 18.52
C GLU A 186 -14.52 15.35 18.28
N PHE A 187 -14.69 15.76 17.02
CA PHE A 187 -14.71 17.19 16.66
C PHE A 187 -16.11 17.77 16.47
N GLY A 188 -17.16 16.98 16.70
CA GLY A 188 -18.56 17.43 16.61
C GLY A 188 -18.99 17.82 15.20
N ILE A 189 -18.44 17.13 14.17
CA ILE A 189 -18.75 17.38 12.77
C ILE A 189 -19.87 16.42 12.33
N PRO A 190 -21.01 16.93 11.79
CA PRO A 190 -22.05 16.06 11.23
C PRO A 190 -21.49 15.21 10.09
N VAL A 191 -21.82 13.91 10.08
CA VAL A 191 -21.40 12.99 9.01
C VAL A 191 -22.59 12.25 8.43
N GLU A 192 -22.56 12.07 7.10
CA GLU A 192 -23.54 11.26 6.36
C GLU A 192 -22.82 10.41 5.32
N TYR A 193 -23.24 9.14 5.21
CA TYR A 193 -22.70 8.18 4.26
C TYR A 193 -23.63 7.97 3.08
N MET A 194 -23.07 7.89 1.88
CA MET A 194 -23.79 7.62 0.64
C MET A 194 -23.00 6.70 -0.29
N HIS A 195 -23.71 6.00 -1.19
CA HIS A 195 -23.09 5.06 -2.13
C HIS A 195 -22.97 5.63 -3.56
N SER A 196 -23.48 6.84 -3.77
CA SER A 196 -23.41 7.57 -5.05
C SER A 196 -23.37 9.06 -4.77
N ALA A 197 -22.91 9.83 -5.74
CA ALA A 197 -22.98 11.28 -5.67
C ALA A 197 -24.47 11.72 -5.61
N PRO A 198 -24.80 12.72 -4.77
CA PRO A 198 -26.17 13.25 -4.68
C PRO A 198 -26.53 14.02 -5.95
N GLU A 199 -27.82 14.02 -6.29
CA GLU A 199 -28.35 14.87 -7.38
C GLU A 199 -28.32 16.35 -6.99
N ALA A 200 -28.64 16.66 -5.73
CA ALA A 200 -28.58 18.01 -5.18
C ALA A 200 -27.45 18.12 -4.15
N VAL A 201 -26.57 19.08 -4.37
CA VAL A 201 -25.43 19.41 -3.51
C VAL A 201 -25.77 20.64 -2.69
N VAL A 202 -25.46 20.63 -1.40
CA VAL A 202 -25.72 21.75 -0.50
C VAL A 202 -24.46 22.59 -0.35
N PRO A 203 -24.54 23.93 -0.45
CA PRO A 203 -23.39 24.78 -0.21
C PRO A 203 -22.79 24.59 1.18
N ASN A 204 -21.48 24.80 1.27
CA ASN A 204 -20.67 24.67 2.49
C ASN A 204 -20.57 23.24 3.04
N GLU A 205 -20.92 22.21 2.26
CA GLU A 205 -20.62 20.79 2.58
C GLU A 205 -19.25 20.38 2.07
N THR A 206 -18.61 19.45 2.80
CA THR A 206 -17.37 18.79 2.37
C THR A 206 -17.66 17.33 1.99
N TYR A 207 -17.23 16.93 0.80
CA TYR A 207 -17.38 15.56 0.29
C TYR A 207 -16.06 14.83 0.39
N LEU A 208 -16.03 13.73 1.14
CA LEU A 208 -14.93 12.76 1.12
C LEU A 208 -15.27 11.62 0.16
N VAL A 209 -14.54 11.54 -0.95
CA VAL A 209 -14.75 10.50 -1.97
C VAL A 209 -13.76 9.37 -1.72
N ILE A 210 -14.25 8.24 -1.21
CA ILE A 210 -13.48 7.02 -1.02
C ILE A 210 -13.55 6.22 -2.31
N ASN A 211 -12.40 5.70 -2.79
CA ASN A 211 -12.25 5.02 -4.09
C ASN A 211 -12.37 5.95 -5.32
N SER A 212 -11.77 7.08 -5.23
CA SER A 212 -11.69 8.07 -6.32
C SER A 212 -10.75 7.67 -7.47
N GLN A 213 -10.76 6.42 -7.88
CA GLN A 213 -10.21 6.09 -9.19
C GLN A 213 -11.10 6.77 -10.23
N LEU A 214 -10.92 8.07 -10.53
CA LEU A 214 -11.63 8.83 -11.56
C LEU A 214 -12.97 8.20 -12.01
N ASP A 215 -13.57 7.49 -11.04
CA ASP A 215 -14.73 6.67 -11.25
C ASP A 215 -16.00 7.53 -11.27
N SER A 216 -17.08 6.86 -11.49
CA SER A 216 -18.41 7.45 -11.54
C SER A 216 -18.73 8.38 -10.37
N GLY A 217 -18.16 8.16 -9.16
CA GLY A 217 -18.44 8.94 -7.96
C GLY A 217 -17.95 10.37 -8.02
N LEU A 218 -16.65 10.59 -8.25
CA LEU A 218 -16.08 11.94 -8.36
C LEU A 218 -16.63 12.68 -9.59
N ALA A 219 -16.70 12.00 -10.74
CA ALA A 219 -17.21 12.59 -11.95
C ALA A 219 -18.71 12.94 -11.86
N ALA A 220 -19.51 12.11 -11.18
CA ALA A 220 -20.92 12.38 -10.94
C ALA A 220 -21.08 13.58 -9.98
N LEU A 221 -20.33 13.63 -8.90
CA LEU A 221 -20.34 14.75 -7.95
C LEU A 221 -19.97 16.07 -8.66
N ALA A 222 -18.91 16.07 -9.44
CA ALA A 222 -18.50 17.26 -10.21
C ALA A 222 -19.59 17.75 -11.18
N ARG A 223 -20.32 16.82 -11.83
CA ARG A 223 -21.47 17.16 -12.69
C ARG A 223 -22.63 17.75 -11.89
N SER A 224 -22.97 17.17 -10.73
CA SER A 224 -24.04 17.69 -9.85
C SER A 224 -23.74 19.10 -9.35
N ILE A 225 -22.49 19.36 -8.94
CA ILE A 225 -22.02 20.70 -8.52
C ILE A 225 -22.15 21.70 -9.67
N LYS A 226 -21.64 21.33 -10.85
CA LYS A 226 -21.70 22.17 -12.05
C LYS A 226 -23.14 22.48 -12.50
N ALA A 227 -24.04 21.48 -12.41
CA ALA A 227 -25.44 21.66 -12.80
C ALA A 227 -26.18 22.68 -11.92
N GLN A 228 -25.71 22.90 -10.69
CA GLN A 228 -26.25 23.87 -9.74
C GLN A 228 -25.50 25.22 -9.76
N ASN A 229 -24.57 25.42 -10.70
CA ASN A 229 -23.71 26.61 -10.79
C ASN A 229 -22.91 26.88 -9.51
N LEU A 230 -22.55 25.83 -8.75
CA LEU A 230 -21.67 25.93 -7.59
C LEU A 230 -20.20 25.76 -8.01
N GLU A 231 -19.31 26.39 -7.24
CA GLU A 231 -17.87 26.39 -7.48
C GLU A 231 -17.16 25.48 -6.45
N VAL A 232 -16.42 24.48 -6.95
CA VAL A 232 -15.61 23.59 -6.11
C VAL A 232 -14.46 24.38 -5.49
N GLY A 233 -14.23 24.19 -4.20
CA GLY A 233 -13.19 24.88 -3.42
C GLY A 233 -13.65 26.22 -2.83
N LYS A 234 -14.87 26.69 -3.18
CA LYS A 234 -15.46 27.91 -2.69
C LYS A 234 -16.83 27.67 -2.06
N ASP A 235 -17.76 27.13 -2.84
CA ASP A 235 -19.14 26.87 -2.38
C ASP A 235 -19.26 25.44 -1.82
N VAL A 236 -18.51 24.50 -2.35
CA VAL A 236 -18.50 23.08 -1.97
C VAL A 236 -17.07 22.57 -1.97
N PHE A 237 -16.74 21.71 -1.02
CA PHE A 237 -15.39 21.18 -0.84
C PHE A 237 -15.30 19.69 -1.16
N ILE A 238 -14.18 19.25 -1.75
CA ILE A 238 -13.94 17.85 -2.09
C ILE A 238 -12.57 17.42 -1.57
N ILE A 239 -12.55 16.31 -0.85
CA ILE A 239 -11.36 15.56 -0.45
C ILE A 239 -11.47 14.18 -1.09
N SER A 240 -10.41 13.74 -1.77
CA SER A 240 -10.33 12.42 -2.39
C SER A 240 -9.43 11.49 -1.61
N TYR A 241 -9.79 10.22 -1.52
CA TYR A 241 -8.94 9.19 -0.92
C TYR A 241 -8.01 8.61 -1.98
N ASN A 242 -6.73 8.53 -1.67
CA ASN A 242 -5.58 8.18 -2.50
C ASN A 242 -5.09 9.29 -3.45
N GLU A 243 -3.76 9.38 -3.53
CA GLU A 243 -3.02 10.35 -4.34
C GLU A 243 -2.48 9.70 -5.61
N PHE A 244 -2.55 10.42 -6.73
CA PHE A 244 -1.88 10.11 -7.98
C PHE A 244 -1.74 11.38 -8.84
N ASP A 245 -0.83 11.35 -9.81
CA ASP A 245 -0.36 12.56 -10.51
C ASP A 245 -1.49 13.37 -11.17
N LEU A 246 -2.53 12.71 -11.68
CA LEU A 246 -3.64 13.41 -12.32
C LEU A 246 -4.44 14.30 -11.35
N ASN A 247 -4.37 14.05 -10.03
CA ASN A 247 -5.05 14.87 -9.02
C ASN A 247 -4.57 16.33 -9.02
N GLU A 248 -3.37 16.60 -9.53
CA GLU A 248 -2.85 17.97 -9.64
C GLU A 248 -3.66 18.84 -10.61
N VAL A 249 -4.27 18.23 -11.62
CA VAL A 249 -4.98 18.96 -12.70
C VAL A 249 -6.50 18.78 -12.65
N VAL A 250 -7.01 17.75 -11.97
CA VAL A 250 -8.45 17.53 -11.83
C VAL A 250 -9.07 18.61 -10.95
N LEU A 251 -10.15 19.24 -11.40
CA LEU A 251 -10.91 20.26 -10.69
C LEU A 251 -10.04 21.42 -10.15
N ASN A 252 -9.06 21.87 -10.92
CA ASN A 252 -8.07 22.89 -10.52
C ASN A 252 -7.19 22.45 -9.34
N GLY A 253 -6.90 21.17 -9.23
CA GLY A 253 -6.13 20.55 -8.17
C GLY A 253 -7.01 19.91 -7.10
N LEU A 254 -7.12 18.60 -7.13
CA LEU A 254 -7.91 17.80 -6.20
C LEU A 254 -7.13 17.61 -4.89
N THR A 255 -7.72 18.04 -3.78
CA THR A 255 -7.19 17.76 -2.44
C THR A 255 -7.36 16.30 -2.12
N THR A 256 -6.31 15.67 -1.59
CA THR A 256 -6.31 14.24 -1.28
C THR A 256 -5.87 13.96 0.15
N ILE A 257 -6.29 12.81 0.67
CA ILE A 257 -5.67 12.13 1.81
C ILE A 257 -5.17 10.77 1.33
N SER A 258 -3.92 10.45 1.57
CA SER A 258 -3.30 9.26 0.99
C SER A 258 -2.15 8.70 1.80
N THR A 259 -2.00 7.38 1.75
CA THR A 259 -0.75 6.70 2.07
C THR A 259 0.32 7.10 1.06
N ASP A 260 1.56 7.25 1.52
CA ASP A 260 2.72 7.41 0.64
C ASP A 260 3.12 6.06 0.01
N PHE A 261 2.51 5.74 -1.12
CA PHE A 261 2.80 4.52 -1.87
C PHE A 261 4.21 4.52 -2.51
N LYS A 262 4.81 5.70 -2.73
CA LYS A 262 6.21 5.80 -3.16
C LYS A 262 7.15 5.36 -2.03
N GLN A 263 6.92 5.86 -0.81
CA GLN A 263 7.63 5.41 0.39
C GLN A 263 7.47 3.90 0.60
N MET A 264 6.27 3.36 0.39
CA MET A 264 5.99 1.92 0.54
C MET A 264 6.84 1.08 -0.39
N GLY A 265 6.86 1.40 -1.69
CA GLY A 265 7.67 0.70 -2.69
C GLY A 265 9.16 0.78 -2.40
N LYS A 266 9.65 1.99 -2.12
CA LYS A 266 11.06 2.24 -1.77
C LYS A 266 11.49 1.46 -0.52
N THR A 267 10.66 1.47 0.53
CA THR A 267 10.96 0.76 1.78
C THR A 267 11.00 -0.76 1.57
N ALA A 268 10.07 -1.31 0.79
CA ALA A 268 10.08 -2.74 0.43
C ALA A 268 11.35 -3.12 -0.37
N ALA A 269 11.77 -2.28 -1.32
CA ALA A 269 13.02 -2.47 -2.05
C ALA A 269 14.25 -2.45 -1.12
N MET A 270 14.30 -1.49 -0.20
CA MET A 270 15.39 -1.38 0.77
C MET A 270 15.48 -2.62 1.68
N MET A 271 14.35 -3.24 2.05
CA MET A 271 14.36 -4.51 2.78
C MET A 271 15.02 -5.63 1.99
N ILE A 272 14.76 -5.71 0.68
CA ILE A 272 15.36 -6.70 -0.23
C ILE A 272 16.87 -6.46 -0.35
N LEU A 273 17.26 -5.23 -0.70
CA LEU A 273 18.66 -4.86 -0.94
C LEU A 273 19.53 -5.05 0.31
N ASN A 274 19.00 -4.70 1.48
CA ASN A 274 19.72 -4.79 2.75
C ASN A 274 19.54 -6.14 3.46
N ARG A 275 18.71 -7.05 2.92
CA ARG A 275 18.38 -8.36 3.52
C ARG A 275 17.85 -8.21 4.95
N LYS A 276 17.01 -7.21 5.19
CA LYS A 276 16.43 -6.89 6.51
C LYS A 276 14.91 -6.96 6.46
N SER A 277 14.31 -7.30 7.59
CA SER A 277 12.88 -7.35 7.75
C SER A 277 12.46 -6.31 8.79
N TRP A 278 11.73 -5.28 8.35
CA TRP A 278 11.15 -4.26 9.22
C TRP A 278 9.62 -4.34 9.15
N LYS A 279 8.95 -3.76 10.13
CA LYS A 279 7.53 -3.47 10.08
C LYS A 279 7.37 -1.96 10.11
N VAL A 280 6.96 -1.39 8.99
CA VAL A 280 6.90 0.06 8.78
C VAL A 280 5.47 0.43 8.43
N HIS A 281 4.85 1.25 9.28
CA HIS A 281 3.63 1.96 8.95
C HIS A 281 4.00 3.14 8.05
N CYS A 282 3.35 3.25 6.89
CA CYS A 282 3.62 4.34 5.96
C CYS A 282 3.02 5.65 6.43
N ASP A 283 3.64 6.75 6.02
CA ASP A 283 3.09 8.08 6.23
C ASP A 283 1.76 8.22 5.50
N PHE A 284 0.81 8.89 6.15
CA PHE A 284 -0.50 9.21 5.60
C PHE A 284 -0.73 10.72 5.69
N ASN A 285 -0.89 11.37 4.54
CA ASN A 285 -0.87 12.82 4.48
C ASN A 285 -2.06 13.38 3.69
N MET A 286 -2.46 14.60 4.07
CA MET A 286 -3.34 15.43 3.27
C MET A 286 -2.49 16.31 2.33
N THR A 287 -2.75 16.22 1.04
CA THR A 287 -2.20 17.15 0.04
C THR A 287 -3.29 18.15 -0.32
N ARG A 288 -3.22 19.35 0.25
CA ARG A 288 -4.20 20.42 0.02
C ARG A 288 -3.99 21.06 -1.34
N ARG A 289 -5.07 21.23 -2.09
CA ARG A 289 -5.14 21.92 -3.39
C ARG A 289 -6.41 22.73 -3.53
N GLY A 290 -6.80 23.06 -4.76
CA GLY A 290 -7.92 23.97 -5.05
C GLY A 290 -9.31 23.50 -4.62
N THR A 291 -9.54 22.21 -4.39
CA THR A 291 -10.87 21.68 -4.03
C THR A 291 -11.20 21.72 -2.53
N PHE A 292 -10.21 22.02 -1.67
CA PHE A 292 -10.42 22.09 -0.21
C PHE A 292 -9.43 23.02 0.46
#